data_ec8f6f3f514c1a3a100b363e2b045408
#
_entry.id   ec8f6f3f514c1a3a100b363e2b045408
#
_cell.length_a   1.000
_cell.length_b   1.000
_cell.length_c   1.000
_cell.angle_alpha   90.00
_cell.angle_beta   90.00
_cell.angle_gamma   90.00
#
_symmetry.space_group_name_H-M   'P 1'
#
loop_
_entity.id
_entity.type
_entity.pdbx_description
1 polymer ?
#
loop_
_entity_poly.entity_id
_entity_poly.type
_entity_poly.pdbx_seq_one_letter_code
_entity_poly.pdbx_strand_id
1 'polypeptide(L)'
;MGLGQVFRYLFTTLLARWAGVELLGIYSLANAVTRITEVVGKLGLDQGILRKVSREENRENKQNAILSALKMGSISGLVFMIIQIALAGWLAEDIFNQSSLLTKVIAIHALSLPFYIIIHISAFSTQAFKLLKYKIVVTEIQNPLILLLAMVVCYFFYSAESAIIIPVVISAVLGCVTISMFLKKISGVNILSVQNGKFDRDLLTYSLPIMFISILGTVLHWTDVIMLGYFTDSATVGLYHPAARTAGIIRIVLLSFAGIYGPLMAEMYVKKQTSEMNHLFKLVIRWITTFSLPFAILMLIYPKKVMLIFGGEFLHAYPILMVLAAAAFIQAVFGIGGTTLNMTGFPKMNLLNTFIACGLNIGLNFYLIPTMGGMGAATATLITLSFIAFIRIIQNGK
;
A
#
# COMPACT_ATOMS: atom_id res chain seq x y z
N MET A 1 -2.04 7.30 12.11
CA MET A 1 -1.92 6.02 11.35
C MET A 1 -2.81 4.90 11.92
N GLY A 2 -2.90 4.66 13.23
CA GLY A 2 -3.69 3.55 13.79
C GLY A 2 -5.17 3.56 13.44
N LEU A 3 -5.86 4.68 13.58
CA LEU A 3 -7.30 4.79 13.30
C LEU A 3 -7.68 4.40 11.86
N GLY A 4 -6.88 4.81 10.87
CA GLY A 4 -7.14 4.45 9.48
C GLY A 4 -7.02 2.96 9.21
N GLN A 5 -6.09 2.27 9.88
CA GLN A 5 -5.98 0.81 9.79
C GLN A 5 -7.19 0.12 10.41
N VAL A 6 -7.73 0.65 11.52
CA VAL A 6 -8.96 0.14 12.12
C VAL A 6 -10.14 0.26 11.14
N PHE A 7 -10.35 1.42 10.50
CA PHE A 7 -11.43 1.59 9.52
C PHE A 7 -11.27 0.66 8.30
N ARG A 8 -10.05 0.52 7.79
CA ARG A 8 -9.77 -0.43 6.69
C ARG A 8 -10.00 -1.88 7.11
N TYR A 9 -9.68 -2.24 8.35
CA TYR A 9 -9.92 -3.59 8.88
C TYR A 9 -11.43 -3.84 9.04
N LEU A 10 -12.15 -2.88 9.62
CA LEU A 10 -13.61 -2.94 9.74
C LEU A 10 -14.30 -3.05 8.38
N PHE A 11 -13.85 -2.26 7.39
CA PHE A 11 -14.33 -2.37 6.01
C PHE A 11 -14.19 -3.80 5.49
N THR A 12 -12.99 -4.39 5.60
CA THR A 12 -12.75 -5.76 5.13
C THR A 12 -13.59 -6.77 5.88
N THR A 13 -13.73 -6.61 7.21
CA THR A 13 -14.51 -7.51 8.06
C THR A 13 -16.00 -7.46 7.73
N LEU A 14 -16.57 -6.27 7.60
CA LEU A 14 -18.00 -6.11 7.29
C LEU A 14 -18.29 -6.57 5.85
N LEU A 15 -17.43 -6.22 4.90
CA LEU A 15 -17.58 -6.67 3.52
C LEU A 15 -17.52 -8.20 3.44
N ALA A 16 -16.56 -8.84 4.13
CA ALA A 16 -16.45 -10.28 4.20
C ALA A 16 -17.72 -10.94 4.74
N ARG A 17 -18.27 -10.41 5.84
CA ARG A 17 -19.47 -10.97 6.48
C ARG A 17 -20.74 -10.79 5.68
N TRP A 18 -20.88 -9.67 5.00
CA TRP A 18 -22.11 -9.32 4.32
C TRP A 18 -22.13 -9.71 2.84
N ALA A 19 -21.02 -9.55 2.15
CA ALA A 19 -20.92 -9.82 0.72
C ALA A 19 -20.34 -11.20 0.39
N GLY A 20 -19.72 -11.87 1.39
CA GLY A 20 -19.15 -13.21 1.21
C GLY A 20 -17.76 -13.21 0.57
N VAL A 21 -17.23 -14.43 0.37
CA VAL A 21 -15.86 -14.67 -0.07
C VAL A 21 -15.63 -14.20 -1.49
N GLU A 22 -16.54 -14.50 -2.41
CA GLU A 22 -16.37 -14.22 -3.84
C GLU A 22 -16.31 -12.71 -4.13
N LEU A 23 -17.28 -11.93 -3.61
CA LEU A 23 -17.30 -10.47 -3.80
C LEU A 23 -16.11 -9.78 -3.14
N LEU A 24 -15.65 -10.28 -2.00
CA LEU A 24 -14.42 -9.78 -1.38
C LEU A 24 -13.19 -10.07 -2.26
N GLY A 25 -13.15 -11.23 -2.92
CA GLY A 25 -12.11 -11.58 -3.88
C GLY A 25 -12.10 -10.65 -5.09
N ILE A 26 -13.26 -10.43 -5.71
CA ILE A 26 -13.44 -9.51 -6.82
C ILE A 26 -12.98 -8.09 -6.44
N TYR A 27 -13.42 -7.59 -5.27
CA TYR A 27 -12.97 -6.31 -4.74
C TYR A 27 -11.44 -6.26 -4.59
N SER A 28 -10.84 -7.33 -4.04
CA SER A 28 -9.41 -7.38 -3.77
C SER A 28 -8.57 -7.37 -5.05
N LEU A 29 -9.00 -8.11 -6.08
CA LEU A 29 -8.38 -8.11 -7.41
C LEU A 29 -8.48 -6.74 -8.09
N ALA A 30 -9.67 -6.17 -8.16
CA ALA A 30 -9.89 -4.86 -8.76
C ALA A 30 -9.08 -3.76 -8.03
N ASN A 31 -9.03 -3.83 -6.70
CA ASN A 31 -8.23 -2.90 -5.91
C ASN A 31 -6.72 -3.09 -6.16
N ALA A 32 -6.22 -4.33 -6.30
CA ALA A 32 -4.82 -4.60 -6.62
C ALA A 32 -4.43 -4.00 -7.98
N VAL A 33 -5.23 -4.22 -9.02
CA VAL A 33 -5.05 -3.62 -10.35
C VAL A 33 -5.03 -2.09 -10.24
N THR A 34 -6.02 -1.50 -9.58
CA THR A 34 -6.14 -0.04 -9.45
C THR A 34 -4.96 0.56 -8.69
N ARG A 35 -4.45 -0.10 -7.63
CA ARG A 35 -3.28 0.38 -6.86
C ARG A 35 -1.99 0.31 -7.64
N ILE A 36 -1.78 -0.70 -8.47
CA ILE A 36 -0.62 -0.78 -9.36
C ILE A 36 -0.71 0.32 -10.42
N THR A 37 -1.87 0.49 -11.07
CA THR A 37 -2.09 1.55 -12.07
C THR A 37 -1.92 2.94 -11.44
N GLU A 38 -2.40 3.17 -10.22
CA GLU A 38 -2.24 4.42 -9.48
C GLU A 38 -0.75 4.78 -9.27
N VAL A 39 0.07 3.82 -8.86
CA VAL A 39 1.51 4.07 -8.62
C VAL A 39 2.23 4.44 -9.90
N VAL A 40 1.90 3.79 -11.02
CA VAL A 40 2.41 4.16 -12.35
C VAL A 40 1.91 5.54 -12.74
N GLY A 41 0.60 5.79 -12.60
CA GLY A 41 -0.04 7.06 -12.96
C GLY A 41 0.45 8.26 -12.15
N LYS A 42 0.93 8.06 -10.92
CA LYS A 42 1.55 9.14 -10.12
C LYS A 42 2.89 9.63 -10.69
N LEU A 43 3.55 8.86 -11.56
CA LEU A 43 4.85 9.19 -12.15
C LEU A 43 5.92 9.58 -11.11
N GLY A 44 5.75 9.17 -9.83
CA GLY A 44 6.63 9.56 -8.72
C GLY A 44 6.52 11.04 -8.32
N LEU A 45 5.53 11.77 -8.88
CA LEU A 45 5.36 13.22 -8.67
C LEU A 45 5.08 13.57 -7.21
N ASP A 46 4.48 12.67 -6.43
CA ASP A 46 4.26 12.83 -5.00
C ASP A 46 5.57 13.06 -4.25
N GLN A 47 6.58 12.22 -4.44
CA GLN A 47 7.90 12.38 -3.83
C GLN A 47 8.71 13.50 -4.47
N GLY A 48 8.59 13.67 -5.79
CA GLY A 48 9.26 14.74 -6.53
C GLY A 48 8.85 16.13 -6.04
N ILE A 49 7.55 16.36 -5.86
CA ILE A 49 7.03 17.64 -5.39
C ILE A 49 7.40 17.90 -3.92
N LEU A 50 7.39 16.87 -3.08
CA LEU A 50 7.85 16.99 -1.69
C LEU A 50 9.27 17.56 -1.65
N ARG A 51 10.19 16.99 -2.43
CA ARG A 51 11.57 17.47 -2.47
C ARG A 51 11.67 18.90 -3.05
N LYS A 52 11.02 19.14 -4.20
CA LYS A 52 11.13 20.43 -4.91
C LYS A 52 10.61 21.58 -4.06
N VAL A 53 9.40 21.46 -3.51
CA VAL A 53 8.76 22.48 -2.68
C VAL A 53 9.48 22.69 -1.34
N SER A 54 10.05 21.61 -0.75
CA SER A 54 10.79 21.73 0.51
C SER A 54 12.12 22.50 0.38
N ARG A 55 12.71 22.55 -0.82
CA ARG A 55 13.99 23.24 -1.08
C ARG A 55 13.82 24.64 -1.65
N GLU A 56 12.68 24.92 -2.23
CA GLU A 56 12.37 26.24 -2.79
C GLU A 56 12.04 27.22 -1.66
N GLU A 57 12.48 28.46 -1.75
CA GLU A 57 12.19 29.50 -0.79
C GLU A 57 11.08 30.44 -1.30
N ASN A 58 11.09 30.71 -2.61
CA ASN A 58 10.14 31.60 -3.23
C ASN A 58 8.74 30.98 -3.28
N ARG A 59 7.76 31.70 -2.75
CA ARG A 59 6.37 31.23 -2.67
C ARG A 59 5.75 31.00 -4.05
N GLU A 60 6.03 31.88 -5.00
CA GLU A 60 5.52 31.80 -6.36
C GLU A 60 6.06 30.55 -7.08
N ASN A 61 7.37 30.27 -6.95
CA ASN A 61 7.98 29.06 -7.48
C ASN A 61 7.40 27.79 -6.88
N LYS A 62 7.09 27.80 -5.55
CA LYS A 62 6.38 26.68 -4.90
C LYS A 62 5.02 26.46 -5.54
N GLN A 63 4.24 27.52 -5.74
CA GLN A 63 2.92 27.45 -6.35
C GLN A 63 2.99 26.92 -7.79
N ASN A 64 3.91 27.44 -8.57
CA ASN A 64 4.12 26.99 -9.97
C ASN A 64 4.54 25.51 -10.03
N ALA A 65 5.43 25.05 -9.15
CA ALA A 65 5.80 23.66 -9.06
C ALA A 65 4.61 22.75 -8.71
N ILE A 66 3.77 23.16 -7.75
CA ILE A 66 2.57 22.42 -7.36
C ILE A 66 1.56 22.37 -8.52
N LEU A 67 1.30 23.48 -9.19
CA LEU A 67 0.41 23.52 -10.36
C LEU A 67 0.93 22.63 -11.48
N SER A 68 2.23 22.63 -11.74
CA SER A 68 2.86 21.75 -12.73
C SER A 68 2.70 20.28 -12.38
N ALA A 69 2.96 19.90 -11.12
CA ALA A 69 2.79 18.52 -10.66
C ALA A 69 1.33 18.06 -10.76
N LEU A 70 0.39 18.91 -10.34
CA LEU A 70 -1.04 18.63 -10.43
C LEU A 70 -1.50 18.49 -11.89
N LYS A 71 -1.02 19.34 -12.81
CA LYS A 71 -1.33 19.24 -14.23
C LYS A 71 -0.85 17.92 -14.83
N MET A 72 0.43 17.61 -14.62
CA MET A 72 1.02 16.36 -15.10
C MET A 72 0.32 15.13 -14.51
N GLY A 73 0.05 15.16 -13.19
CA GLY A 73 -0.66 14.10 -12.51
C GLY A 73 -2.12 13.93 -12.95
N SER A 74 -2.83 15.04 -13.23
CA SER A 74 -4.21 14.98 -13.73
C SER A 74 -4.26 14.39 -15.14
N ILE A 75 -3.36 14.81 -16.04
CA ILE A 75 -3.27 14.26 -17.39
C ILE A 75 -2.93 12.77 -17.34
N SER A 76 -1.89 12.40 -16.58
CA SER A 76 -1.49 11.02 -16.39
C SER A 76 -2.63 10.19 -15.79
N GLY A 77 -3.30 10.71 -14.76
CA GLY A 77 -4.45 10.04 -14.14
C GLY A 77 -5.60 9.76 -15.10
N LEU A 78 -5.92 10.70 -15.99
CA LEU A 78 -6.94 10.50 -17.02
C LEU A 78 -6.48 9.48 -18.06
N VAL A 79 -5.21 9.53 -18.48
CA VAL A 79 -4.65 8.55 -19.43
C VAL A 79 -4.72 7.14 -18.86
N PHE A 80 -4.23 6.94 -17.63
CA PHE A 80 -4.25 5.62 -16.99
C PHE A 80 -5.66 5.15 -16.61
N MET A 81 -6.59 6.07 -16.32
CA MET A 81 -8.02 5.76 -16.20
C MET A 81 -8.55 5.16 -17.50
N ILE A 82 -8.33 5.82 -18.64
CA ILE A 82 -8.79 5.35 -19.95
C ILE A 82 -8.15 4.00 -20.29
N ILE A 83 -6.83 3.85 -20.05
CA ILE A 83 -6.12 2.59 -20.28
C ILE A 83 -6.71 1.47 -19.42
N GLN A 84 -6.95 1.71 -18.12
CA GLN A 84 -7.51 0.68 -17.23
C GLN A 84 -8.94 0.31 -17.63
N ILE A 85 -9.79 1.26 -18.05
CA ILE A 85 -11.14 0.98 -18.55
C ILE A 85 -11.06 0.15 -19.83
N ALA A 86 -10.20 0.52 -20.77
CA ALA A 86 -10.03 -0.20 -22.03
C ALA A 86 -9.51 -1.65 -21.83
N LEU A 87 -8.64 -1.85 -20.84
CA LEU A 87 -8.07 -3.16 -20.53
C LEU A 87 -8.91 -3.98 -19.53
N ALA A 88 -9.99 -3.41 -18.96
CA ALA A 88 -10.75 -4.06 -17.90
C ALA A 88 -11.34 -5.43 -18.33
N GLY A 89 -11.89 -5.53 -19.54
CA GLY A 89 -12.40 -6.78 -20.08
C GLY A 89 -11.30 -7.82 -20.27
N TRP A 90 -10.23 -7.42 -20.95
CA TRP A 90 -9.07 -8.29 -21.17
C TRP A 90 -8.44 -8.78 -19.85
N LEU A 91 -8.30 -7.90 -18.86
CA LEU A 91 -7.77 -8.30 -17.55
C LEU A 91 -8.70 -9.27 -16.83
N ALA A 92 -10.01 -9.02 -16.83
CA ALA A 92 -10.96 -9.84 -16.08
C ALA A 92 -11.21 -11.20 -16.76
N GLU A 93 -11.40 -11.24 -18.07
CA GLU A 93 -11.86 -12.41 -18.81
C GLU A 93 -10.67 -13.25 -19.33
N ASP A 94 -9.64 -12.61 -19.94
CA ASP A 94 -8.53 -13.34 -20.55
C ASP A 94 -7.39 -13.61 -19.55
N ILE A 95 -7.08 -12.66 -18.65
CA ILE A 95 -5.97 -12.84 -17.70
C ILE A 95 -6.42 -13.54 -16.42
N PHE A 96 -7.50 -13.07 -15.79
CA PHE A 96 -7.98 -13.65 -14.54
C PHE A 96 -9.01 -14.75 -14.72
N ASN A 97 -9.53 -14.94 -15.92
CA ASN A 97 -10.58 -15.93 -16.24
C ASN A 97 -11.76 -15.86 -15.26
N GLN A 98 -12.20 -14.61 -14.94
CA GLN A 98 -13.24 -14.31 -13.96
C GLN A 98 -14.50 -13.76 -14.63
N SER A 99 -15.54 -13.54 -13.81
CA SER A 99 -16.85 -13.07 -14.27
C SER A 99 -16.82 -11.63 -14.82
N SER A 100 -17.82 -11.29 -15.66
CA SER A 100 -18.06 -9.94 -16.16
C SER A 100 -18.28 -8.89 -15.05
N LEU A 101 -18.58 -9.34 -13.81
CA LEU A 101 -18.64 -8.45 -12.66
C LEU A 101 -17.25 -7.87 -12.34
N LEU A 102 -16.17 -8.66 -12.45
CA LEU A 102 -14.82 -8.16 -12.23
C LEU A 102 -14.47 -7.07 -13.27
N THR A 103 -14.86 -7.25 -14.54
CA THR A 103 -14.73 -6.24 -15.59
C THR A 103 -15.37 -4.91 -15.17
N LYS A 104 -16.61 -4.95 -14.68
CA LYS A 104 -17.34 -3.75 -14.21
C LYS A 104 -16.62 -3.11 -13.02
N VAL A 105 -16.17 -3.90 -12.05
CA VAL A 105 -15.51 -3.38 -10.85
C VAL A 105 -14.17 -2.73 -11.21
N ILE A 106 -13.34 -3.34 -12.05
CA ILE A 106 -12.07 -2.76 -12.53
C ILE A 106 -12.31 -1.45 -13.27
N ALA A 107 -13.30 -1.42 -14.19
CA ALA A 107 -13.62 -0.24 -15.00
C ALA A 107 -14.12 0.93 -14.12
N ILE A 108 -14.99 0.67 -13.15
CA ILE A 108 -15.52 1.74 -12.28
C ILE A 108 -14.47 2.19 -11.26
N HIS A 109 -13.64 1.27 -10.70
CA HIS A 109 -12.52 1.65 -9.85
C HIS A 109 -11.51 2.56 -10.58
N ALA A 110 -11.34 2.40 -11.89
CA ALA A 110 -10.50 3.28 -12.70
C ALA A 110 -10.92 4.76 -12.61
N LEU A 111 -12.22 5.06 -12.45
CA LEU A 111 -12.71 6.42 -12.28
C LEU A 111 -12.13 7.11 -11.02
N SER A 112 -11.66 6.35 -10.05
CA SER A 112 -11.02 6.90 -8.85
C SER A 112 -9.58 7.35 -9.08
N LEU A 113 -8.90 6.88 -10.14
CA LEU A 113 -7.46 7.13 -10.37
C LEU A 113 -7.08 8.61 -10.43
N PRO A 114 -7.74 9.46 -11.24
CA PRO A 114 -7.38 10.88 -11.29
C PRO A 114 -7.46 11.54 -9.91
N PHE A 115 -8.49 11.19 -9.15
CA PHE A 115 -8.71 11.75 -7.82
C PHE A 115 -7.66 11.28 -6.81
N TYR A 116 -7.31 9.98 -6.78
CA TYR A 116 -6.26 9.47 -5.90
C TYR A 116 -4.89 10.07 -6.23
N ILE A 117 -4.56 10.25 -7.51
CA ILE A 117 -3.30 10.88 -7.93
C ILE A 117 -3.25 12.33 -7.43
N ILE A 118 -4.33 13.09 -7.60
CA ILE A 118 -4.43 14.46 -7.08
C ILE A 118 -4.32 14.47 -5.56
N ILE A 119 -4.98 13.54 -4.84
CA ILE A 119 -4.88 13.42 -3.39
C ILE A 119 -3.43 13.23 -2.97
N HIS A 120 -2.70 12.31 -3.60
CA HIS A 120 -1.31 12.03 -3.23
C HIS A 120 -0.39 13.22 -3.50
N ILE A 121 -0.44 13.83 -4.68
CA ILE A 121 0.37 15.01 -5.01
C ILE A 121 0.06 16.16 -4.04
N SER A 122 -1.21 16.44 -3.78
CA SER A 122 -1.64 17.49 -2.85
C SER A 122 -1.21 17.20 -1.41
N ALA A 123 -1.36 15.95 -0.95
CA ALA A 123 -0.98 15.54 0.39
C ALA A 123 0.53 15.67 0.63
N PHE A 124 1.35 15.29 -0.34
CA PHE A 124 2.80 15.47 -0.26
C PHE A 124 3.20 16.94 -0.41
N SER A 125 2.45 17.74 -1.17
CA SER A 125 2.63 19.20 -1.22
C SER A 125 2.37 19.82 0.15
N THR A 126 1.30 19.45 0.87
CA THR A 126 1.07 19.95 2.24
C THR A 126 2.17 19.52 3.22
N GLN A 127 2.71 18.32 3.06
CA GLN A 127 3.85 17.82 3.83
C GLN A 127 5.12 18.65 3.58
N ALA A 128 5.34 19.12 2.35
CA ALA A 128 6.48 19.97 2.00
C ALA A 128 6.47 21.32 2.74
N PHE A 129 5.28 21.82 3.10
CA PHE A 129 5.11 22.97 4.00
C PHE A 129 5.25 22.61 5.50
N LYS A 130 5.77 21.42 5.83
CA LYS A 130 5.91 20.86 7.19
C LYS A 130 4.57 20.66 7.92
N LEU A 131 3.46 20.59 7.19
CA LEU A 131 2.10 20.43 7.72
C LEU A 131 1.56 19.02 7.45
N LEU A 132 2.24 18.00 8.00
CA LEU A 132 1.93 16.59 7.83
C LEU A 132 0.50 16.21 8.27
N LYS A 133 -0.11 16.98 9.19
CA LYS A 133 -1.45 16.70 9.72
C LYS A 133 -2.52 16.59 8.63
N TYR A 134 -2.48 17.42 7.61
CA TYR A 134 -3.49 17.42 6.53
C TYR A 134 -3.42 16.16 5.67
N LYS A 135 -2.20 15.72 5.36
CA LYS A 135 -1.98 14.42 4.72
C LYS A 135 -2.59 13.29 5.55
N ILE A 136 -2.25 13.21 6.85
CA ILE A 136 -2.73 12.15 7.74
C ILE A 136 -4.26 12.17 7.85
N VAL A 137 -4.86 13.34 8.03
CA VAL A 137 -6.32 13.47 8.15
C VAL A 137 -7.02 12.92 6.91
N VAL A 138 -6.56 13.30 5.71
CA VAL A 138 -7.25 12.87 4.48
C VAL A 138 -6.92 11.42 4.11
N THR A 139 -5.64 11.04 4.07
CA THR A 139 -5.26 9.71 3.54
C THR A 139 -5.41 8.59 4.57
N GLU A 140 -5.23 8.88 5.86
CA GLU A 140 -5.21 7.86 6.91
C GLU A 140 -6.48 7.81 7.76
N ILE A 141 -7.30 8.86 7.74
CA ILE A 141 -8.53 8.87 8.55
C ILE A 141 -9.76 9.00 7.66
N GLN A 142 -9.87 10.10 6.92
CA GLN A 142 -11.07 10.43 6.17
C GLN A 142 -11.37 9.43 5.05
N ASN A 143 -10.42 9.13 4.17
CA ASN A 143 -10.66 8.20 3.05
C ASN A 143 -11.06 6.80 3.52
N PRO A 144 -10.38 6.16 4.50
CA PRO A 144 -10.83 4.87 5.02
C PRO A 144 -12.20 4.93 5.71
N LEU A 145 -12.50 6.02 6.42
CA LEU A 145 -13.79 6.21 7.06
C LEU A 145 -14.92 6.36 6.03
N ILE A 146 -14.72 7.21 5.00
CA ILE A 146 -15.71 7.40 3.93
C ILE A 146 -15.92 6.10 3.17
N LEU A 147 -14.83 5.36 2.87
CA LEU A 147 -14.91 4.05 2.21
C LEU A 147 -15.80 3.09 3.01
N LEU A 148 -15.60 3.02 4.34
CA LEU A 148 -16.39 2.20 5.24
C LEU A 148 -17.85 2.64 5.27
N LEU A 149 -18.12 3.92 5.49
CA LEU A 149 -19.50 4.44 5.59
C LEU A 149 -20.25 4.30 4.26
N ALA A 150 -19.61 4.63 3.15
CA ALA A 150 -20.22 4.48 1.82
C ALA A 150 -20.52 3.00 1.50
N MET A 151 -19.64 2.07 1.90
CA MET A 151 -19.88 0.62 1.76
C MET A 151 -21.11 0.19 2.55
N VAL A 152 -21.25 0.63 3.81
CA VAL A 152 -22.43 0.32 4.64
C VAL A 152 -23.71 0.85 3.98
N VAL A 153 -23.69 2.11 3.53
CA VAL A 153 -24.86 2.71 2.85
C VAL A 153 -25.18 1.96 1.55
N CYS A 154 -24.20 1.68 0.72
CA CYS A 154 -24.42 0.97 -0.55
C CYS A 154 -24.96 -0.45 -0.32
N TYR A 155 -24.49 -1.16 0.69
CA TYR A 155 -24.96 -2.49 1.00
C TYR A 155 -26.44 -2.52 1.43
N PHE A 156 -26.83 -1.62 2.33
CA PHE A 156 -28.21 -1.62 2.88
C PHE A 156 -29.24 -0.98 1.95
N PHE A 157 -28.87 0.01 1.16
CA PHE A 157 -29.81 0.75 0.33
C PHE A 157 -29.83 0.34 -1.15
N TYR A 158 -28.79 -0.41 -1.62
CA TYR A 158 -28.71 -0.81 -3.02
C TYR A 158 -28.45 -2.32 -3.17
N SER A 159 -27.20 -2.76 -3.15
CA SER A 159 -26.82 -4.18 -3.31
C SER A 159 -25.41 -4.46 -2.80
N ALA A 160 -25.11 -5.77 -2.58
CA ALA A 160 -23.76 -6.22 -2.23
C ALA A 160 -22.72 -5.87 -3.31
N GLU A 161 -23.08 -5.93 -4.60
CA GLU A 161 -22.22 -5.52 -5.70
C GLU A 161 -21.92 -4.01 -5.64
N SER A 162 -22.92 -3.18 -5.39
CA SER A 162 -22.73 -1.74 -5.25
C SER A 162 -21.79 -1.39 -4.09
N ALA A 163 -21.79 -2.20 -3.03
CA ALA A 163 -20.91 -2.02 -1.87
C ALA A 163 -19.42 -2.23 -2.16
N ILE A 164 -19.06 -2.95 -3.22
CA ILE A 164 -17.67 -3.11 -3.65
C ILE A 164 -17.26 -2.12 -4.74
N ILE A 165 -18.21 -1.49 -5.43
CA ILE A 165 -17.97 -0.65 -6.60
C ILE A 165 -17.92 0.84 -6.23
N ILE A 166 -19.02 1.36 -5.68
CA ILE A 166 -19.28 2.79 -5.51
C ILE A 166 -18.41 3.44 -4.42
N PRO A 167 -18.15 2.82 -3.27
CA PRO A 167 -17.42 3.44 -2.15
C PRO A 167 -16.02 3.93 -2.50
N VAL A 168 -15.33 3.23 -3.40
CA VAL A 168 -13.97 3.59 -3.83
C VAL A 168 -13.97 4.93 -4.55
N VAL A 169 -14.94 5.16 -5.43
CA VAL A 169 -15.07 6.42 -6.18
C VAL A 169 -15.51 7.55 -5.26
N ILE A 170 -16.51 7.32 -4.40
CA ILE A 170 -16.98 8.33 -3.43
C ILE A 170 -15.84 8.77 -2.51
N SER A 171 -15.08 7.82 -1.94
CA SER A 171 -13.97 8.15 -1.05
C SER A 171 -12.88 8.95 -1.76
N ALA A 172 -12.58 8.62 -3.02
CA ALA A 172 -11.61 9.34 -3.83
C ALA A 172 -12.07 10.78 -4.14
N VAL A 173 -13.33 10.96 -4.56
CA VAL A 173 -13.87 12.29 -4.87
C VAL A 173 -13.88 13.19 -3.61
N LEU A 174 -14.46 12.72 -2.51
CA LEU A 174 -14.54 13.49 -1.26
C LEU A 174 -13.14 13.76 -0.67
N GLY A 175 -12.23 12.80 -0.73
CA GLY A 175 -10.83 13.00 -0.34
C GLY A 175 -10.13 14.06 -1.18
N CYS A 176 -10.36 14.05 -2.51
CA CYS A 176 -9.82 15.02 -3.43
C CYS A 176 -10.34 16.44 -3.12
N VAL A 177 -11.64 16.59 -2.87
CA VAL A 177 -12.23 17.88 -2.49
C VAL A 177 -11.59 18.41 -1.21
N THR A 178 -11.52 17.58 -0.17
CA THR A 178 -10.99 17.99 1.14
C THR A 178 -9.51 18.39 1.07
N ILE A 179 -8.67 17.56 0.41
CA ILE A 179 -7.23 17.91 0.32
C ILE A 179 -7.00 19.16 -0.53
N SER A 180 -7.85 19.39 -1.53
CA SER A 180 -7.83 20.58 -2.37
C SER A 180 -8.11 21.85 -1.57
N MET A 181 -9.11 21.78 -0.67
CA MET A 181 -9.42 22.90 0.23
C MET A 181 -8.25 23.18 1.17
N PHE A 182 -7.61 22.15 1.73
CA PHE A 182 -6.42 22.32 2.57
C PHE A 182 -5.23 22.89 1.79
N LEU A 183 -4.98 22.39 0.58
CA LEU A 183 -3.91 22.87 -0.27
C LEU A 183 -4.10 24.36 -0.60
N LYS A 184 -5.32 24.78 -0.97
CA LYS A 184 -5.66 26.18 -1.24
C LYS A 184 -5.40 27.05 -0.02
N LYS A 185 -5.80 26.60 1.18
CA LYS A 185 -5.58 27.33 2.44
C LYS A 185 -4.09 27.53 2.76
N ILE A 186 -3.24 26.53 2.47
CA ILE A 186 -1.82 26.53 2.84
C ILE A 186 -0.97 27.24 1.79
N SER A 187 -1.12 26.87 0.54
CA SER A 187 -0.26 27.33 -0.57
C SER A 187 -0.87 28.48 -1.37
N GLY A 188 -2.17 28.68 -1.29
CA GLY A 188 -2.91 29.57 -2.19
C GLY A 188 -3.23 28.94 -3.55
N VAL A 189 -2.76 27.73 -3.82
CA VAL A 189 -3.00 27.04 -5.09
C VAL A 189 -4.43 26.52 -5.15
N ASN A 190 -5.16 26.94 -6.20
CA ASN A 190 -6.48 26.39 -6.49
C ASN A 190 -6.35 25.26 -7.52
N ILE A 191 -6.89 24.08 -7.22
CA ILE A 191 -6.88 22.94 -8.15
C ILE A 191 -7.62 23.28 -9.45
N LEU A 192 -8.63 24.14 -9.42
CA LEU A 192 -9.31 24.57 -10.63
C LEU A 192 -8.40 25.38 -11.58
N SER A 193 -7.28 25.90 -11.08
CA SER A 193 -6.27 26.64 -11.87
C SER A 193 -5.17 25.73 -12.45
N VAL A 194 -5.32 24.41 -12.39
CA VAL A 194 -4.32 23.43 -12.87
C VAL A 194 -3.96 23.62 -14.34
N GLN A 195 -4.89 24.14 -15.14
CA GLN A 195 -4.65 24.45 -16.54
C GLN A 195 -3.49 25.44 -16.74
N ASN A 196 -3.28 26.36 -15.81
CA ASN A 196 -2.23 27.37 -15.84
C ASN A 196 -0.84 26.81 -15.50
N GLY A 197 -0.75 25.59 -14.97
CA GLY A 197 0.51 24.92 -14.67
C GLY A 197 1.35 24.75 -15.94
N LYS A 198 2.64 25.09 -15.86
CA LYS A 198 3.60 24.80 -16.93
C LYS A 198 4.10 23.36 -16.82
N PHE A 199 4.47 22.76 -17.95
CA PHE A 199 5.10 21.45 -17.93
C PHE A 199 6.53 21.59 -17.36
N ASP A 200 6.82 20.88 -16.26
CA ASP A 200 8.10 20.96 -15.56
C ASP A 200 8.89 19.67 -15.83
N ARG A 201 9.78 19.72 -16.84
CA ARG A 201 10.58 18.59 -17.26
C ARG A 201 11.56 18.12 -16.18
N ASP A 202 12.13 19.05 -15.42
CA ASP A 202 13.11 18.72 -14.37
C ASP A 202 12.43 17.95 -13.23
N LEU A 203 11.22 18.39 -12.83
CA LEU A 203 10.42 17.67 -11.86
C LEU A 203 10.09 16.25 -12.34
N LEU A 204 9.67 16.09 -13.58
CA LEU A 204 9.34 14.78 -14.15
C LEU A 204 10.58 13.87 -14.22
N THR A 205 11.70 14.36 -14.76
CA THR A 205 12.96 13.60 -14.89
C THR A 205 13.46 13.12 -13.53
N TYR A 206 13.31 13.95 -12.49
CA TYR A 206 13.66 13.55 -11.12
C TYR A 206 12.67 12.52 -10.55
N SER A 207 11.38 12.62 -10.88
CA SER A 207 10.33 11.79 -10.30
C SER A 207 10.29 10.37 -10.89
N LEU A 208 10.60 10.21 -12.18
CA LEU A 208 10.52 8.91 -12.87
C LEU A 208 11.35 7.80 -12.22
N PRO A 209 12.61 7.97 -11.80
CA PRO A 209 13.35 6.93 -11.09
C PRO A 209 12.67 6.52 -9.77
N ILE A 210 12.05 7.47 -9.07
CA ILE A 210 11.33 7.21 -7.82
C ILE A 210 10.06 6.40 -8.09
N MET A 211 9.39 6.66 -9.22
CA MET A 211 8.25 5.85 -9.67
C MET A 211 8.63 4.36 -9.78
N PHE A 212 9.75 4.05 -10.43
CA PHE A 212 10.20 2.65 -10.57
C PHE A 212 10.42 1.95 -9.22
N ILE A 213 11.02 2.65 -8.25
CA ILE A 213 11.19 2.12 -6.89
C ILE A 213 9.83 1.87 -6.23
N SER A 214 8.88 2.80 -6.40
CA SER A 214 7.54 2.68 -5.84
C SER A 214 6.74 1.55 -6.49
N ILE A 215 6.89 1.34 -7.81
CA ILE A 215 6.28 0.22 -8.53
C ILE A 215 6.76 -1.11 -7.95
N LEU A 216 8.07 -1.30 -7.77
CA LEU A 216 8.61 -2.54 -7.20
C LEU A 216 8.02 -2.86 -5.82
N GLY A 217 7.94 -1.85 -4.95
CA GLY A 217 7.34 -2.02 -3.62
C GLY A 217 5.85 -2.37 -3.68
N THR A 218 5.12 -1.76 -4.61
CA THR A 218 3.69 -1.99 -4.79
C THR A 218 3.42 -3.35 -5.43
N VAL A 219 4.18 -3.71 -6.46
CA VAL A 219 4.10 -5.03 -7.09
C VAL A 219 4.36 -6.11 -6.06
N LEU A 220 5.46 -6.04 -5.30
CA LEU A 220 5.75 -7.01 -4.23
C LEU A 220 4.61 -7.14 -3.21
N HIS A 221 3.93 -6.03 -2.91
CA HIS A 221 2.80 -6.05 -1.96
C HIS A 221 1.54 -6.72 -2.53
N TRP A 222 1.30 -6.60 -3.84
CA TRP A 222 0.08 -7.10 -4.48
C TRP A 222 0.31 -8.35 -5.33
N THR A 223 1.56 -8.81 -5.47
CA THR A 223 1.93 -9.99 -6.28
C THR A 223 1.11 -11.21 -5.92
N ASP A 224 0.98 -11.52 -4.63
CA ASP A 224 0.23 -12.70 -4.17
C ASP A 224 -1.23 -12.63 -4.63
N VAL A 225 -1.88 -11.46 -4.49
CA VAL A 225 -3.29 -11.26 -4.89
C VAL A 225 -3.45 -11.36 -6.41
N ILE A 226 -2.58 -10.74 -7.18
CA ILE A 226 -2.62 -10.77 -8.65
C ILE A 226 -2.35 -12.18 -9.17
N MET A 227 -1.33 -12.86 -8.63
CA MET A 227 -0.99 -14.22 -9.06
C MET A 227 -2.04 -15.24 -8.62
N LEU A 228 -2.66 -15.06 -7.45
CA LEU A 228 -3.82 -15.87 -7.06
C LEU A 228 -4.98 -15.66 -8.03
N GLY A 229 -5.28 -14.42 -8.41
CA GLY A 229 -6.32 -14.13 -9.40
C GLY A 229 -6.05 -14.76 -10.77
N TYR A 230 -4.77 -14.87 -11.16
CA TYR A 230 -4.37 -15.48 -12.42
C TYR A 230 -4.47 -17.01 -12.40
N PHE A 231 -4.04 -17.67 -11.30
CA PHE A 231 -3.94 -19.14 -11.22
C PHE A 231 -5.17 -19.79 -10.58
N THR A 232 -6.03 -19.03 -9.90
CA THR A 232 -7.17 -19.57 -9.15
C THR A 232 -8.43 -18.71 -9.38
N ASP A 233 -9.42 -18.85 -8.53
CA ASP A 233 -10.70 -18.14 -8.57
C ASP A 233 -10.77 -16.95 -7.59
N SER A 234 -11.80 -16.12 -7.76
CA SER A 234 -12.09 -14.99 -6.85
C SER A 234 -12.31 -15.44 -5.41
N ALA A 235 -12.89 -16.62 -5.19
CA ALA A 235 -13.13 -17.12 -3.84
C ALA A 235 -11.81 -17.40 -3.11
N THR A 236 -10.83 -18.00 -3.79
CA THR A 236 -9.48 -18.22 -3.22
C THR A 236 -8.80 -16.90 -2.86
N VAL A 237 -8.90 -15.88 -3.72
CA VAL A 237 -8.39 -14.53 -3.42
C VAL A 237 -9.12 -13.92 -2.22
N GLY A 238 -10.45 -14.12 -2.16
CA GLY A 238 -11.30 -13.67 -1.06
C GLY A 238 -10.93 -14.29 0.28
N LEU A 239 -10.56 -15.57 0.31
CA LEU A 239 -10.06 -16.26 1.51
C LEU A 239 -8.67 -15.76 1.92
N TYR A 240 -7.78 -15.52 0.96
CA TYR A 240 -6.41 -15.07 1.21
C TYR A 240 -6.35 -13.65 1.79
N HIS A 241 -7.13 -12.72 1.23
CA HIS A 241 -7.02 -11.30 1.54
C HIS A 241 -7.24 -10.95 3.02
N PRO A 242 -8.28 -11.43 3.72
CA PRO A 242 -8.47 -11.19 5.15
C PRO A 242 -7.36 -11.78 6.02
N ALA A 243 -6.85 -12.97 5.66
CA ALA A 243 -5.73 -13.60 6.36
C ALA A 243 -4.45 -12.75 6.24
N ALA A 244 -4.12 -12.31 5.01
CA ALA A 244 -2.97 -11.43 4.76
C ALA A 244 -3.11 -10.08 5.47
N ARG A 245 -4.32 -9.50 5.47
CA ARG A 245 -4.59 -8.25 6.15
C ARG A 245 -4.47 -8.37 7.66
N THR A 246 -4.95 -9.47 8.24
CA THR A 246 -4.85 -9.75 9.67
C THR A 246 -3.40 -9.96 10.09
N ALA A 247 -2.64 -10.80 9.37
CA ALA A 247 -1.21 -10.98 9.60
C ALA A 247 -0.44 -9.65 9.48
N GLY A 248 -0.85 -8.78 8.58
CA GLY A 248 -0.27 -7.45 8.39
C GLY A 248 -0.33 -6.53 9.62
N ILE A 249 -1.21 -6.80 10.61
CA ILE A 249 -1.25 -6.05 11.88
C ILE A 249 0.09 -6.16 12.63
N ILE A 250 0.74 -7.32 12.58
CA ILE A 250 2.06 -7.55 13.21
C ILE A 250 3.09 -6.56 12.66
N ARG A 251 3.03 -6.25 11.37
CA ARG A 251 3.96 -5.32 10.71
C ARG A 251 3.79 -3.86 11.14
N ILE A 252 2.63 -3.47 11.67
CA ILE A 252 2.38 -2.10 12.14
C ILE A 252 3.37 -1.74 13.26
N VAL A 253 3.73 -2.71 14.11
CA VAL A 253 4.73 -2.51 15.17
C VAL A 253 6.06 -2.06 14.57
N LEU A 254 6.57 -2.78 13.57
CA LEU A 254 7.81 -2.41 12.86
C LEU A 254 7.74 -0.97 12.30
N LEU A 255 6.66 -0.63 11.62
CA LEU A 255 6.51 0.68 11.00
C LEU A 255 6.48 1.82 12.02
N SER A 256 5.89 1.57 13.20
CA SER A 256 5.85 2.55 14.30
C SER A 256 7.25 2.83 14.85
N PHE A 257 8.07 1.80 15.04
CA PHE A 257 9.45 1.98 15.52
C PHE A 257 10.37 2.54 14.45
N ALA A 258 10.22 2.13 13.18
CA ALA A 258 11.05 2.59 12.07
C ALA A 258 11.01 4.11 11.88
N GLY A 259 9.87 4.75 12.15
CA GLY A 259 9.71 6.20 12.04
C GLY A 259 10.59 7.01 12.99
N ILE A 260 10.88 6.48 14.19
CA ILE A 260 11.75 7.11 15.21
C ILE A 260 13.18 6.63 15.03
N TYR A 261 13.35 5.34 14.77
CA TYR A 261 14.66 4.70 14.63
C TYR A 261 15.47 5.28 13.47
N GLY A 262 14.86 5.53 12.32
CA GLY A 262 15.56 6.00 11.12
C GLY A 262 16.38 7.28 11.34
N PRO A 263 15.77 8.39 11.79
CA PRO A 263 16.49 9.63 12.08
C PRO A 263 17.63 9.46 13.11
N LEU A 264 17.38 8.72 14.19
CA LEU A 264 18.38 8.47 15.24
C LEU A 264 19.59 7.70 14.68
N MET A 265 19.34 6.65 13.88
CA MET A 265 20.39 5.87 13.26
C MET A 265 21.22 6.71 12.27
N ALA A 266 20.58 7.57 11.47
CA ALA A 266 21.29 8.47 10.57
C ALA A 266 22.18 9.47 11.30
N GLU A 267 21.70 10.04 12.41
CA GLU A 267 22.48 10.97 13.25
C GLU A 267 23.71 10.28 13.84
N MET A 268 23.54 9.09 14.44
CA MET A 268 24.65 8.31 15.03
C MET A 268 25.66 7.89 13.97
N TYR A 269 25.21 7.55 12.77
CA TYR A 269 26.09 7.19 11.65
C TYR A 269 27.00 8.36 11.24
N VAL A 270 26.44 9.58 11.09
CA VAL A 270 27.23 10.79 10.79
C VAL A 270 28.24 11.09 11.88
N LYS A 271 27.87 10.87 13.15
CA LYS A 271 28.76 11.03 14.33
C LYS A 271 29.74 9.86 14.53
N LYS A 272 29.71 8.83 13.69
CA LYS A 272 30.55 7.63 13.77
C LYS A 272 30.44 6.87 15.11
N GLN A 273 29.27 6.90 15.75
CA GLN A 273 28.97 6.29 17.04
C GLN A 273 28.57 4.81 16.89
N THR A 274 29.49 3.96 16.41
CA THR A 274 29.20 2.56 16.05
C THR A 274 28.66 1.73 17.21
N SER A 275 29.20 1.91 18.43
CA SER A 275 28.74 1.21 19.63
C SER A 275 27.29 1.53 19.96
N GLU A 276 26.91 2.82 19.90
CA GLU A 276 25.56 3.30 20.19
C GLU A 276 24.57 2.85 19.11
N MET A 277 25.00 2.85 17.83
CA MET A 277 24.21 2.28 16.72
C MET A 277 23.87 0.82 16.96
N ASN A 278 24.85 -0.01 17.36
CA ASN A 278 24.62 -1.42 17.68
C ASN A 278 23.71 -1.61 18.88
N HIS A 279 23.87 -0.77 19.92
CA HIS A 279 22.99 -0.80 21.09
C HIS A 279 21.55 -0.44 20.71
N LEU A 280 21.35 0.64 19.97
CA LEU A 280 20.05 1.08 19.48
C LEU A 280 19.39 0.01 18.59
N PHE A 281 20.13 -0.60 17.67
CA PHE A 281 19.64 -1.67 16.81
C PHE A 281 19.12 -2.87 17.62
N LYS A 282 19.91 -3.37 18.58
CA LYS A 282 19.50 -4.47 19.45
C LYS A 282 18.29 -4.12 20.33
N LEU A 283 18.27 -2.90 20.86
CA LEU A 283 17.18 -2.40 21.68
C LEU A 283 15.86 -2.36 20.90
N VAL A 284 15.90 -1.80 19.68
CA VAL A 284 14.70 -1.67 18.85
C VAL A 284 14.20 -3.03 18.38
N ILE A 285 15.07 -3.96 18.00
CA ILE A 285 14.67 -5.34 17.68
C ILE A 285 13.98 -5.99 18.89
N ARG A 286 14.54 -5.85 20.08
CA ARG A 286 13.93 -6.37 21.30
C ARG A 286 12.53 -5.82 21.52
N TRP A 287 12.34 -4.51 21.39
CA TRP A 287 11.01 -3.90 21.53
C TRP A 287 10.03 -4.36 20.46
N ILE A 288 10.46 -4.37 19.18
CA ILE A 288 9.63 -4.87 18.08
C ILE A 288 9.20 -6.31 18.36
N THR A 289 10.13 -7.18 18.77
CA THR A 289 9.84 -8.58 19.10
C THR A 289 8.83 -8.67 20.26
N THR A 290 9.05 -7.92 21.34
CA THR A 290 8.19 -7.94 22.52
C THR A 290 6.74 -7.51 22.18
N PHE A 291 6.57 -6.47 21.37
CA PHE A 291 5.24 -5.97 21.04
C PHE A 291 4.56 -6.75 19.88
N SER A 292 5.32 -7.35 18.96
CA SER A 292 4.76 -8.14 17.87
C SER A 292 4.42 -9.58 18.25
N LEU A 293 5.15 -10.15 19.24
CA LEU A 293 4.99 -11.52 19.69
C LEU A 293 3.57 -11.87 20.17
N PRO A 294 2.88 -11.05 21.00
CA PRO A 294 1.52 -11.35 21.43
C PRO A 294 0.54 -11.48 20.26
N PHE A 295 0.65 -10.63 19.25
CA PHE A 295 -0.21 -10.72 18.05
C PHE A 295 0.09 -12.00 17.26
N ALA A 296 1.37 -12.35 17.08
CA ALA A 296 1.77 -13.57 16.41
C ALA A 296 1.25 -14.82 17.16
N ILE A 297 1.44 -14.88 18.48
CA ILE A 297 0.96 -15.97 19.33
C ILE A 297 -0.58 -16.10 19.23
N LEU A 298 -1.32 -15.00 19.30
CA LEU A 298 -2.77 -15.01 19.17
C LEU A 298 -3.21 -15.64 17.83
N MET A 299 -2.55 -15.25 16.73
CA MET A 299 -2.87 -15.76 15.39
C MET A 299 -2.42 -17.21 15.17
N LEU A 300 -1.38 -17.67 15.87
CA LEU A 300 -0.90 -19.04 15.78
C LEU A 300 -1.69 -20.02 16.69
N ILE A 301 -2.11 -19.58 17.88
CA ILE A 301 -2.83 -20.44 18.84
C ILE A 301 -4.35 -20.46 18.54
N TYR A 302 -4.93 -19.32 18.16
CA TYR A 302 -6.35 -19.18 17.90
C TYR A 302 -6.71 -18.79 16.46
N PRO A 303 -6.08 -19.36 15.41
CA PRO A 303 -6.27 -18.90 14.04
C PRO A 303 -7.70 -19.07 13.57
N LYS A 304 -8.39 -20.14 13.96
CA LYS A 304 -9.80 -20.40 13.64
C LYS A 304 -10.71 -19.33 14.21
N LYS A 305 -10.52 -18.94 15.49
CA LYS A 305 -11.33 -17.88 16.13
C LYS A 305 -11.09 -16.52 15.49
N VAL A 306 -9.86 -16.24 15.09
CA VAL A 306 -9.50 -15.00 14.39
C VAL A 306 -10.16 -14.95 13.01
N MET A 307 -10.15 -16.04 12.24
CA MET A 307 -10.79 -16.07 10.93
C MET A 307 -12.33 -16.03 11.01
N LEU A 308 -12.95 -16.55 12.09
CA LEU A 308 -14.40 -16.42 12.35
C LEU A 308 -14.87 -14.96 12.48
N ILE A 309 -13.99 -14.01 12.76
CA ILE A 309 -14.32 -12.58 12.76
C ILE A 309 -14.86 -12.14 11.39
N PHE A 310 -14.42 -12.77 10.31
CA PHE A 310 -14.83 -12.48 8.93
C PHE A 310 -16.08 -13.27 8.50
N GLY A 311 -16.45 -14.34 9.20
CA GLY A 311 -17.58 -15.21 8.90
C GLY A 311 -17.20 -16.69 8.85
N GLY A 312 -18.21 -17.58 8.85
CA GLY A 312 -18.01 -19.03 8.86
C GLY A 312 -17.26 -19.57 7.64
N GLU A 313 -17.49 -18.98 6.47
CA GLU A 313 -16.83 -19.36 5.20
C GLU A 313 -15.31 -19.15 5.27
N PHE A 314 -14.83 -18.14 6.01
CA PHE A 314 -13.42 -17.84 6.15
C PHE A 314 -12.66 -18.78 7.09
N LEU A 315 -13.38 -19.68 7.77
CA LEU A 315 -12.74 -20.65 8.66
C LEU A 315 -11.68 -21.49 7.95
N HIS A 316 -11.90 -21.85 6.68
CA HIS A 316 -10.96 -22.63 5.88
C HIS A 316 -9.62 -21.91 5.59
N ALA A 317 -9.57 -20.59 5.76
CA ALA A 317 -8.35 -19.80 5.58
C ALA A 317 -7.44 -19.74 6.83
N TYR A 318 -7.78 -20.46 7.93
CA TYR A 318 -6.94 -20.43 9.14
C TYR A 318 -5.49 -20.90 8.92
N PRO A 319 -5.19 -21.89 8.05
CA PRO A 319 -3.80 -22.29 7.82
C PRO A 319 -3.02 -21.20 7.08
N ILE A 320 -3.68 -20.51 6.14
CA ILE A 320 -3.11 -19.35 5.44
C ILE A 320 -2.71 -18.25 6.43
N LEU A 321 -3.60 -17.94 7.39
CA LEU A 321 -3.32 -16.97 8.46
C LEU A 321 -2.11 -17.38 9.29
N MET A 322 -1.98 -18.66 9.67
CA MET A 322 -0.84 -19.14 10.46
C MET A 322 0.50 -18.91 9.75
N VAL A 323 0.57 -19.30 8.48
CA VAL A 323 1.80 -19.13 7.67
C VAL A 323 2.13 -17.66 7.47
N LEU A 324 1.13 -16.83 7.15
CA LEU A 324 1.33 -15.39 6.97
C LEU A 324 1.65 -14.67 8.29
N ALA A 325 1.12 -15.12 9.42
CA ALA A 325 1.48 -14.56 10.74
C ALA A 325 2.94 -14.85 11.09
N ALA A 326 3.44 -16.06 10.80
CA ALA A 326 4.86 -16.40 10.94
C ALA A 326 5.74 -15.52 10.02
N ALA A 327 5.34 -15.37 8.74
CA ALA A 327 6.02 -14.52 7.78
C ALA A 327 6.07 -13.05 8.22
N ALA A 328 4.93 -12.51 8.68
CA ALA A 328 4.81 -11.14 9.18
C ALA A 328 5.63 -10.92 10.47
N PHE A 329 5.71 -11.90 11.35
CA PHE A 329 6.55 -11.83 12.55
C PHE A 329 8.05 -11.78 12.20
N ILE A 330 8.51 -12.65 11.28
CA ILE A 330 9.89 -12.63 10.78
C ILE A 330 10.18 -11.25 10.13
N GLN A 331 9.27 -10.76 9.31
CA GLN A 331 9.41 -9.43 8.70
C GLN A 331 9.43 -8.31 9.74
N ALA A 332 8.63 -8.40 10.80
CA ALA A 332 8.62 -7.39 11.85
C ALA A 332 9.97 -7.34 12.58
N VAL A 333 10.47 -8.48 13.02
CA VAL A 333 11.73 -8.58 13.79
C VAL A 333 12.95 -8.14 12.98
N PHE A 334 13.08 -8.62 11.73
CA PHE A 334 14.27 -8.40 10.91
C PHE A 334 14.13 -7.27 9.89
N GLY A 335 12.93 -6.73 9.71
CA GLY A 335 12.64 -5.67 8.74
C GLY A 335 13.37 -4.35 9.03
N ILE A 336 13.68 -4.07 10.29
CA ILE A 336 14.41 -2.87 10.71
C ILE A 336 15.81 -2.78 10.08
N GLY A 337 16.43 -3.93 9.75
CA GLY A 337 17.72 -3.98 9.04
C GLY A 337 17.69 -3.28 7.69
N GLY A 338 16.55 -3.27 6.98
CA GLY A 338 16.40 -2.50 5.74
C GLY A 338 16.42 -0.99 5.99
N THR A 339 15.83 -0.52 7.10
CA THR A 339 15.92 0.89 7.50
C THR A 339 17.36 1.25 7.89
N THR A 340 18.07 0.37 8.59
CA THR A 340 19.49 0.55 8.92
C THR A 340 20.31 0.76 7.64
N LEU A 341 20.23 -0.13 6.65
CA LEU A 341 20.94 -0.01 5.38
C LEU A 341 20.67 1.33 4.67
N ASN A 342 19.43 1.79 4.68
CA ASN A 342 19.06 3.07 4.07
C ASN A 342 19.68 4.26 4.80
N MET A 343 19.76 4.22 6.13
CA MET A 343 20.26 5.32 6.96
C MET A 343 21.78 5.33 7.11
N THR A 344 22.45 4.20 6.88
CA THR A 344 23.91 4.05 6.95
C THR A 344 24.61 4.15 5.59
N GLY A 345 23.91 4.66 4.55
CA GLY A 345 24.52 4.95 3.25
C GLY A 345 24.53 3.78 2.26
N PHE A 346 23.83 2.67 2.56
CA PHE A 346 23.73 1.50 1.68
C PHE A 346 22.33 1.29 1.05
N PRO A 347 21.63 2.36 0.55
CA PRO A 347 20.29 2.21 -0.03
C PRO A 347 20.28 1.32 -1.29
N LYS A 348 21.39 1.27 -2.05
CA LYS A 348 21.53 0.39 -3.22
C LYS A 348 21.47 -1.08 -2.83
N MET A 349 22.06 -1.47 -1.69
CA MET A 349 21.98 -2.85 -1.18
C MET A 349 20.55 -3.20 -0.78
N ASN A 350 19.85 -2.30 -0.10
CA ASN A 350 18.46 -2.55 0.26
C ASN A 350 17.54 -2.62 -0.98
N LEU A 351 17.83 -1.83 -2.01
CA LEU A 351 17.12 -1.92 -3.30
C LEU A 351 17.36 -3.29 -3.96
N LEU A 352 18.62 -3.76 -4.00
CA LEU A 352 18.98 -5.08 -4.53
C LEU A 352 18.24 -6.20 -3.75
N ASN A 353 18.23 -6.12 -2.41
CA ASN A 353 17.48 -7.06 -1.58
C ASN A 353 15.99 -7.09 -1.94
N THR A 354 15.39 -5.92 -2.21
CA THR A 354 13.98 -5.83 -2.61
C THR A 354 13.76 -6.44 -4.01
N PHE A 355 14.69 -6.25 -4.92
CA PHE A 355 14.66 -6.87 -6.24
C PHE A 355 14.71 -8.40 -6.16
N ILE A 356 15.64 -8.93 -5.36
CA ILE A 356 15.79 -10.37 -5.11
C ILE A 356 14.50 -10.91 -4.46
N ALA A 357 13.96 -10.19 -3.46
CA ALA A 357 12.69 -10.57 -2.83
C ALA A 357 11.55 -10.65 -3.84
N CYS A 358 11.43 -9.66 -4.73
CA CYS A 358 10.38 -9.62 -5.74
C CYS A 358 10.51 -10.79 -6.72
N GLY A 359 11.71 -11.02 -7.26
CA GLY A 359 11.96 -12.14 -8.17
C GLY A 359 11.74 -13.51 -7.53
N LEU A 360 12.21 -13.69 -6.29
CA LEU A 360 12.02 -14.94 -5.53
C LEU A 360 10.52 -15.17 -5.23
N ASN A 361 9.81 -14.15 -4.77
CA ASN A 361 8.38 -14.25 -4.48
C ASN A 361 7.56 -14.59 -5.74
N ILE A 362 7.81 -13.91 -6.86
CA ILE A 362 7.14 -14.20 -8.13
C ILE A 362 7.44 -15.64 -8.58
N GLY A 363 8.71 -16.06 -8.55
CA GLY A 363 9.11 -17.41 -8.95
C GLY A 363 8.47 -18.51 -8.07
N LEU A 364 8.47 -18.30 -6.74
CA LEU A 364 7.82 -19.23 -5.82
C LEU A 364 6.31 -19.25 -5.98
N ASN A 365 5.66 -18.11 -6.16
CA ASN A 365 4.23 -18.02 -6.41
C ASN A 365 3.86 -18.76 -7.71
N PHE A 366 4.63 -18.58 -8.78
CA PHE A 366 4.42 -19.26 -10.05
C PHE A 366 4.42 -20.80 -9.90
N TYR A 367 5.26 -21.31 -9.01
CA TYR A 367 5.39 -22.74 -8.77
C TYR A 367 4.40 -23.29 -7.73
N LEU A 368 4.18 -22.55 -6.63
CA LEU A 368 3.40 -23.04 -5.49
C LEU A 368 1.89 -22.75 -5.60
N ILE A 369 1.48 -21.64 -6.23
CA ILE A 369 0.04 -21.31 -6.32
C ILE A 369 -0.75 -22.36 -7.13
N PRO A 370 -0.28 -22.83 -8.30
CA PRO A 370 -1.02 -23.83 -9.07
C PRO A 370 -1.28 -25.14 -8.31
N THR A 371 -0.41 -25.49 -7.35
CA THR A 371 -0.50 -26.74 -6.59
C THR A 371 -1.20 -26.60 -5.25
N MET A 372 -1.07 -25.42 -4.61
CA MET A 372 -1.50 -25.19 -3.21
C MET A 372 -2.46 -24.00 -3.04
N GLY A 373 -2.81 -23.31 -4.12
CA GLY A 373 -3.70 -22.15 -4.07
C GLY A 373 -3.21 -21.07 -3.09
N GLY A 374 -4.09 -20.58 -2.23
CA GLY A 374 -3.78 -19.55 -1.22
C GLY A 374 -2.68 -19.95 -0.23
N MET A 375 -2.54 -21.25 0.08
CA MET A 375 -1.42 -21.75 0.89
C MET A 375 -0.09 -21.62 0.16
N GLY A 376 -0.08 -21.83 -1.16
CA GLY A 376 1.10 -21.64 -2.00
C GLY A 376 1.61 -20.20 -1.93
N ALA A 377 0.72 -19.20 -2.06
CA ALA A 377 1.05 -17.80 -1.93
C ALA A 377 1.60 -17.45 -0.52
N ALA A 378 0.96 -17.96 0.53
CA ALA A 378 1.41 -17.75 1.90
C ALA A 378 2.79 -18.34 2.15
N THR A 379 3.05 -19.55 1.64
CA THR A 379 4.35 -20.23 1.76
C THR A 379 5.43 -19.52 0.97
N ALA A 380 5.14 -19.05 -0.26
CA ALA A 380 6.05 -18.26 -1.05
C ALA A 380 6.48 -16.98 -0.32
N THR A 381 5.51 -16.27 0.28
CA THR A 381 5.77 -15.08 1.10
C THR A 381 6.61 -15.41 2.33
N LEU A 382 6.33 -16.50 3.06
CA LEU A 382 7.13 -16.94 4.22
C LEU A 382 8.58 -17.21 3.82
N ILE A 383 8.81 -17.98 2.76
CA ILE A 383 10.16 -18.32 2.30
C ILE A 383 10.89 -17.05 1.87
N THR A 384 10.25 -16.18 1.09
CA THR A 384 10.85 -14.94 0.60
C THR A 384 11.27 -14.03 1.76
N LEU A 385 10.38 -13.79 2.73
CA LEU A 385 10.67 -12.91 3.86
C LEU A 385 11.72 -13.50 4.80
N SER A 386 11.75 -14.82 4.99
CA SER A 386 12.78 -15.51 5.76
C SER A 386 14.15 -15.41 5.10
N PHE A 387 14.21 -15.57 3.77
CA PHE A 387 15.44 -15.44 3.00
C PHE A 387 16.01 -14.02 3.07
N ILE A 388 15.18 -13.01 2.88
CA ILE A 388 15.61 -11.61 3.00
C ILE A 388 16.00 -11.24 4.44
N ALA A 389 15.31 -11.79 5.44
CA ALA A 389 15.70 -11.63 6.83
C ALA A 389 17.12 -12.16 7.08
N PHE A 390 17.42 -13.37 6.59
CA PHE A 390 18.74 -13.98 6.67
C PHE A 390 19.83 -13.12 6.00
N ILE A 391 19.58 -12.63 4.78
CA ILE A 391 20.52 -11.74 4.07
C ILE A 391 20.77 -10.46 4.90
N ARG A 392 19.72 -9.85 5.44
CA ARG A 392 19.85 -8.63 6.25
C ARG A 392 20.62 -8.84 7.53
N ILE A 393 20.51 -10.00 8.18
CA ILE A 393 21.32 -10.34 9.36
C ILE A 393 22.81 -10.34 8.99
N ILE A 394 23.18 -10.98 7.88
CA ILE A 394 24.57 -11.03 7.43
C ILE A 394 25.09 -9.63 7.06
N GLN A 395 24.29 -8.82 6.40
CA GLN A 395 24.67 -7.47 5.96
C GLN A 395 24.82 -6.48 7.12
N ASN A 396 24.00 -6.59 8.15
CA ASN A 396 24.06 -5.71 9.33
C ASN A 396 25.01 -6.21 10.42
N GLY A 397 25.54 -7.43 10.30
CA GLY A 397 26.54 -7.99 11.22
C GLY A 397 27.99 -7.64 10.86
N LYS A 398 28.21 -7.01 9.70
CA LYS A 398 29.48 -6.45 9.25
C LYS A 398 29.52 -4.95 9.48
#